data_7b09c6a3a0e14eb384a9edbd18cef39c
#
_entry.id   7b09c6a3a0e14eb384a9edbd18cef39c
#
_cell.length_a   1.000
_cell.length_b   1.000
_cell.length_c   1.000
_cell.angle_alpha   90.00
_cell.angle_beta   90.00
_cell.angle_gamma   90.00
#
_symmetry.space_group_name_H-M   'P 1'
#
loop_
_entity.id
_entity.type
_entity.pdbx_description
1 polymer ?
#
loop_
_entity_poly.entity_id
_entity_poly.type
_entity_poly.pdbx_seq_one_letter_code
_entity_poly.pdbx_strand_id
1 'polypeptide(L)'
;MSKAAQLVNAPWRVKLSLVIMGLGQLCYGQIIKGLLYILSLAGLVVYFAARGAEDLAGIFTLGTKQENLWLGIEGDNSMQMLIMGLFAVMVLVFALALYVSNVRDVLYTSREAAKGRRPHSFRQSLAAAADGKFYVSALVLPIVGVAMFSVLPIVFMILMAFTDFGGEVVHPVLASWSLSAWQKILGVGEVGGTFGKILVWNVLWAVVSTAINFFGGLGIALLLGKRNVRGSKIWRAFPILAYAIPGFISMLGFKFMFSQSGPINQLLTASGHDAIFFLANVESAKWWARGIGFFVNAWISIPSIMLMTTGILSNIDTQLYEAASIDGASRFTQFRKITLPFVVFSITPVLIGQFVGNFNNFGIYFFLRGGLQSNYGGYFLASDTDLLINWLYNLSVDNNYYSIGAAISLVIFVITGTLSLIVYMRSAAYRKEETFQ
;
A
#
# COMPACT_ATOMS: atom_id res chain seq x y z
N MET A 1 -9.11 -31.08 30.14
CA MET A 1 -7.62 -31.19 30.16
C MET A 1 -7.03 -30.14 29.23
N SER A 2 -6.00 -29.44 29.70
CA SER A 2 -5.28 -28.51 28.84
C SER A 2 -4.63 -29.22 27.64
N LYS A 3 -4.41 -28.54 26.51
CA LYS A 3 -3.77 -29.12 25.31
C LYS A 3 -2.37 -29.71 25.66
N ALA A 4 -1.67 -29.09 26.58
CA ALA A 4 -0.37 -29.55 27.07
C ALA A 4 -0.47 -30.93 27.83
N ALA A 5 -1.45 -31.08 28.71
CA ALA A 5 -1.68 -32.35 29.41
C ALA A 5 -2.05 -33.48 28.47
N GLN A 6 -2.67 -33.20 27.34
CA GLN A 6 -2.99 -34.20 26.30
C GLN A 6 -1.74 -34.68 25.56
N LEU A 7 -0.72 -33.83 25.38
CA LEU A 7 0.54 -34.22 24.75
C LEU A 7 1.43 -35.08 25.69
N VAL A 8 1.48 -34.71 26.96
CA VAL A 8 2.28 -35.45 27.96
C VAL A 8 1.79 -36.88 28.09
N ASN A 9 0.48 -37.12 28.17
CA ASN A 9 -0.15 -38.43 28.33
C ASN A 9 -0.45 -39.14 27.00
N ALA A 10 0.08 -38.62 25.87
CA ALA A 10 -0.17 -39.21 24.57
C ALA A 10 0.56 -40.56 24.40
N PRO A 11 -0.01 -41.49 23.64
CA PRO A 11 0.64 -42.76 23.30
C PRO A 11 2.00 -42.52 22.62
N TRP A 12 2.92 -43.51 22.78
CA TRP A 12 4.27 -43.45 22.20
C TRP A 12 4.28 -43.15 20.68
N ARG A 13 3.29 -43.66 19.94
CA ARG A 13 3.12 -43.38 18.50
C ARG A 13 2.93 -41.92 18.19
N VAL A 14 2.22 -41.17 19.05
CA VAL A 14 2.06 -39.71 18.92
C VAL A 14 3.38 -38.99 19.24
N LYS A 15 4.08 -39.46 20.31
CA LYS A 15 5.37 -38.88 20.71
C LYS A 15 6.44 -39.01 19.62
N LEU A 16 6.43 -40.14 18.87
CA LEU A 16 7.32 -40.29 17.71
C LEU A 16 7.09 -39.21 16.66
N SER A 17 5.83 -38.81 16.41
CA SER A 17 5.49 -37.80 15.42
C SER A 17 5.80 -36.37 15.89
N LEU A 18 6.03 -36.15 17.20
CA LEU A 18 6.52 -34.88 17.72
C LEU A 18 8.01 -34.70 17.41
N VAL A 19 8.77 -35.77 17.32
CA VAL A 19 10.22 -35.74 17.01
C VAL A 19 10.43 -35.76 15.49
N ILE A 20 9.79 -36.71 14.80
CA ILE A 20 9.89 -36.84 13.33
C ILE A 20 8.47 -36.77 12.76
N MET A 21 8.17 -35.70 12.05
CA MET A 21 6.87 -35.49 11.44
C MET A 21 6.48 -36.69 10.56
N GLY A 22 5.25 -37.15 10.71
CA GLY A 22 4.71 -38.23 9.89
C GLY A 22 4.88 -39.67 10.42
N LEU A 23 5.85 -39.95 11.33
CA LEU A 23 6.05 -41.31 11.85
C LEU A 23 4.82 -41.84 12.61
N GLY A 24 4.17 -41.00 13.40
CA GLY A 24 2.95 -41.42 14.10
C GLY A 24 1.85 -41.80 13.15
N GLN A 25 1.64 -41.08 12.05
CA GLN A 25 0.67 -41.38 11.02
C GLN A 25 0.96 -42.74 10.36
N LEU A 26 2.24 -43.00 10.06
CA LEU A 26 2.65 -44.34 9.53
C LEU A 26 2.31 -45.46 10.51
N CYS A 27 2.58 -45.29 11.82
CA CYS A 27 2.26 -46.27 12.86
C CYS A 27 0.75 -46.53 13.01
N TYR A 28 -0.10 -45.62 12.57
CA TYR A 28 -1.55 -45.79 12.51
C TYR A 28 -2.06 -46.21 11.12
N GLY A 29 -1.17 -46.59 10.19
CA GLY A 29 -1.52 -47.07 8.85
C GLY A 29 -1.89 -45.99 7.85
N GLN A 30 -1.63 -44.70 8.16
CA GLN A 30 -1.88 -43.56 7.26
C GLN A 30 -0.65 -43.30 6.39
N ILE A 31 -0.33 -44.21 5.46
CA ILE A 31 0.92 -44.22 4.70
C ILE A 31 1.12 -42.92 3.92
N ILE A 32 0.13 -42.48 3.13
CA ILE A 32 0.25 -41.28 2.27
C ILE A 32 0.50 -40.02 3.10
N LYS A 33 -0.26 -39.79 4.18
CA LYS A 33 -0.07 -38.62 5.06
C LYS A 33 1.29 -38.66 5.74
N GLY A 34 1.68 -39.83 6.29
CA GLY A 34 2.96 -39.99 6.95
C GLY A 34 4.12 -39.72 6.02
N LEU A 35 4.11 -40.25 4.78
CA LEU A 35 5.13 -39.99 3.78
C LEU A 35 5.20 -38.51 3.37
N LEU A 36 4.04 -37.84 3.18
CA LEU A 36 4.03 -36.40 2.85
C LEU A 36 4.68 -35.55 3.95
N TYR A 37 4.38 -35.82 5.23
CA TYR A 37 5.01 -35.12 6.34
C TYR A 37 6.52 -35.41 6.44
N ILE A 38 6.95 -36.66 6.22
CA ILE A 38 8.37 -37.04 6.22
C ILE A 38 9.12 -36.35 5.06
N LEU A 39 8.55 -36.37 3.86
CA LEU A 39 9.14 -35.70 2.69
C LEU A 39 9.25 -34.17 2.90
N SER A 40 8.20 -33.58 3.50
CA SER A 40 8.25 -32.17 3.85
C SER A 40 9.36 -31.86 4.87
N LEU A 41 9.49 -32.70 5.91
CA LEU A 41 10.57 -32.57 6.89
C LEU A 41 11.94 -32.74 6.25
N ALA A 42 12.12 -33.76 5.41
CA ALA A 42 13.38 -33.99 4.70
C ALA A 42 13.73 -32.81 3.81
N GLY A 43 12.77 -32.26 3.05
CA GLY A 43 12.97 -31.07 2.23
C GLY A 43 13.39 -29.85 3.07
N LEU A 44 12.78 -29.63 4.23
CA LEU A 44 13.14 -28.57 5.16
C LEU A 44 14.58 -28.75 5.71
N VAL A 45 14.92 -29.97 6.13
CA VAL A 45 16.27 -30.29 6.64
C VAL A 45 17.31 -30.05 5.54
N VAL A 46 17.08 -30.53 4.33
CA VAL A 46 17.97 -30.31 3.18
C VAL A 46 18.14 -28.82 2.88
N TYR A 47 17.03 -28.07 2.86
CA TYR A 47 17.08 -26.61 2.63
C TYR A 47 17.93 -25.89 3.70
N PHE A 48 17.66 -26.15 4.99
CA PHE A 48 18.42 -25.49 6.06
C PHE A 48 19.86 -25.96 6.17
N ALA A 49 20.16 -27.21 5.84
CA ALA A 49 21.53 -27.71 5.79
C ALA A 49 22.33 -27.17 4.59
N ALA A 50 21.66 -26.91 3.47
CA ALA A 50 22.31 -26.43 2.25
C ALA A 50 22.54 -24.91 2.24
N ARG A 51 21.56 -24.12 2.69
CA ARG A 51 21.56 -22.65 2.59
C ARG A 51 20.81 -21.91 3.70
N GLY A 52 19.67 -22.44 4.14
CA GLY A 52 18.74 -21.71 5.00
C GLY A 52 19.37 -21.26 6.33
N ALA A 53 20.34 -21.98 6.87
CA ALA A 53 21.04 -21.59 8.09
C ALA A 53 21.97 -20.37 7.85
N GLU A 54 22.70 -20.35 6.73
CA GLU A 54 23.51 -19.20 6.31
C GLU A 54 22.64 -17.99 6.00
N ASP A 55 21.54 -18.19 5.27
CA ASP A 55 20.56 -17.15 4.95
C ASP A 55 20.00 -16.50 6.21
N LEU A 56 19.64 -17.29 7.23
CA LEU A 56 19.17 -16.76 8.53
C LEU A 56 20.26 -15.99 9.26
N ALA A 57 21.49 -16.48 9.28
CA ALA A 57 22.63 -15.76 9.88
C ALA A 57 22.88 -14.43 9.13
N GLY A 58 22.70 -14.45 7.82
CA GLY A 58 22.86 -13.29 6.94
C GLY A 58 21.96 -12.11 7.27
N ILE A 59 20.77 -12.34 7.83
CA ILE A 59 19.92 -11.23 8.32
C ILE A 59 20.62 -10.42 9.41
N PHE A 60 21.34 -11.09 10.31
CA PHE A 60 21.98 -10.40 11.45
C PHE A 60 23.31 -9.78 11.07
N THR A 61 24.09 -10.44 10.22
CA THR A 61 25.46 -10.00 9.87
C THR A 61 25.48 -9.05 8.69
N LEU A 62 24.49 -9.13 7.78
CA LEU A 62 24.45 -8.45 6.48
C LEU A 62 25.68 -8.72 5.59
N GLY A 63 26.46 -9.76 5.92
CA GLY A 63 27.72 -10.09 5.28
C GLY A 63 28.93 -9.58 6.05
N THR A 64 30.05 -10.23 5.84
CA THR A 64 31.34 -9.92 6.50
C THR A 64 32.52 -9.89 5.55
N LYS A 65 32.37 -10.50 4.36
CA LYS A 65 33.45 -10.57 3.36
C LYS A 65 33.40 -9.36 2.45
N GLN A 66 34.45 -8.56 2.46
CA GLN A 66 34.64 -7.50 1.47
C GLN A 66 35.10 -8.06 0.15
N GLU A 67 34.62 -7.49 -0.94
CA GLU A 67 35.10 -7.78 -2.28
C GLU A 67 36.56 -7.37 -2.42
N ASN A 68 37.36 -8.25 -3.00
CA ASN A 68 38.73 -7.93 -3.36
C ASN A 68 38.99 -8.37 -4.82
N LEU A 69 38.81 -7.44 -5.73
CA LEU A 69 38.98 -7.65 -7.18
C LEU A 69 40.39 -8.11 -7.55
N TRP A 70 41.42 -7.67 -6.80
CA TRP A 70 42.80 -8.04 -7.04
C TRP A 70 43.11 -9.50 -6.71
N LEU A 71 42.40 -10.04 -5.73
CA LEU A 71 42.55 -11.43 -5.30
C LEU A 71 41.48 -12.35 -5.88
N GLY A 72 40.58 -11.84 -6.72
CA GLY A 72 39.43 -12.60 -7.25
C GLY A 72 38.46 -13.09 -6.19
N ILE A 73 38.40 -12.41 -5.03
CA ILE A 73 37.51 -12.75 -3.94
C ILE A 73 36.15 -12.01 -4.15
N GLU A 74 35.10 -12.78 -4.38
CA GLU A 74 33.73 -12.25 -4.37
C GLU A 74 33.33 -11.86 -2.96
N GLY A 75 32.85 -10.63 -2.78
CA GLY A 75 32.29 -10.12 -1.51
C GLY A 75 30.88 -10.61 -1.24
N ASP A 76 30.46 -10.50 0.01
CA ASP A 76 29.08 -10.76 0.39
C ASP A 76 28.15 -9.62 -0.12
N ASN A 77 26.95 -9.96 -0.54
CA ASN A 77 25.94 -9.00 -0.95
C ASN A 77 24.86 -8.86 0.13
N SER A 78 24.90 -7.76 0.91
CA SER A 78 23.99 -7.52 2.02
C SER A 78 22.51 -7.55 1.62
N MET A 79 22.17 -7.07 0.42
CA MET A 79 20.78 -7.07 -0.05
C MET A 79 20.29 -8.48 -0.38
N GLN A 80 21.15 -9.26 -1.03
CA GLN A 80 20.84 -10.66 -1.30
C GLN A 80 20.69 -11.46 -0.01
N MET A 81 21.58 -11.25 0.96
CA MET A 81 21.50 -11.89 2.27
C MET A 81 20.23 -11.50 3.01
N LEU A 82 19.83 -10.23 2.99
CA LEU A 82 18.62 -9.77 3.62
C LEU A 82 17.34 -10.40 2.99
N ILE A 83 17.27 -10.45 1.65
CA ILE A 83 16.14 -11.06 0.93
C ILE A 83 16.10 -12.58 1.18
N MET A 84 17.23 -13.27 1.04
CA MET A 84 17.28 -14.72 1.24
C MET A 84 17.01 -15.11 2.69
N GLY A 85 17.51 -14.32 3.63
CA GLY A 85 17.23 -14.51 5.04
C GLY A 85 15.75 -14.33 5.39
N LEU A 86 15.08 -13.30 4.83
CA LEU A 86 13.62 -13.15 4.97
C LEU A 86 12.85 -14.31 4.34
N PHE A 87 13.31 -14.81 3.20
CA PHE A 87 12.75 -16.02 2.59
C PHE A 87 12.91 -17.22 3.53
N ALA A 88 14.08 -17.40 4.15
CA ALA A 88 14.33 -18.47 5.13
C ALA A 88 13.42 -18.34 6.37
N VAL A 89 13.16 -17.12 6.87
CA VAL A 89 12.17 -16.87 7.94
C VAL A 89 10.76 -17.30 7.49
N MET A 90 10.38 -16.95 6.27
CA MET A 90 9.07 -17.36 5.72
C MET A 90 8.96 -18.89 5.63
N VAL A 91 10.03 -19.57 5.19
CA VAL A 91 10.09 -21.06 5.20
C VAL A 91 9.97 -21.63 6.61
N LEU A 92 10.60 -20.99 7.62
CA LEU A 92 10.43 -21.37 9.03
C LEU A 92 8.98 -21.25 9.53
N VAL A 93 8.32 -20.16 9.20
CA VAL A 93 6.89 -19.95 9.53
C VAL A 93 6.02 -21.04 8.88
N PHE A 94 6.30 -21.36 7.62
CA PHE A 94 5.62 -22.44 6.92
C PHE A 94 5.91 -23.81 7.56
N ALA A 95 7.17 -24.08 7.93
CA ALA A 95 7.58 -25.29 8.64
C ALA A 95 6.84 -25.45 9.99
N LEU A 96 6.71 -24.34 10.73
CA LEU A 96 5.95 -24.31 11.98
C LEU A 96 4.46 -24.63 11.75
N ALA A 97 3.86 -24.06 10.71
CA ALA A 97 2.48 -24.35 10.33
C ALA A 97 2.29 -25.83 9.96
N LEU A 98 3.21 -26.41 9.19
CA LEU A 98 3.22 -27.83 8.87
C LEU A 98 3.39 -28.71 10.11
N TYR A 99 4.29 -28.32 11.02
CA TYR A 99 4.48 -29.03 12.28
C TYR A 99 3.21 -29.01 13.14
N VAL A 100 2.57 -27.86 13.28
CA VAL A 100 1.28 -27.76 14.00
C VAL A 100 0.19 -28.61 13.32
N SER A 101 0.15 -28.63 12.00
CA SER A 101 -0.76 -29.48 11.24
C SER A 101 -0.51 -30.99 11.51
N ASN A 102 0.77 -31.38 11.46
CA ASN A 102 1.18 -32.76 11.78
C ASN A 102 0.74 -33.18 13.20
N VAL A 103 1.00 -32.33 14.22
CA VAL A 103 0.61 -32.61 15.60
C VAL A 103 -0.90 -32.70 15.75
N ARG A 104 -1.67 -31.83 15.12
CA ARG A 104 -3.14 -31.88 15.15
C ARG A 104 -3.68 -33.16 14.49
N ASP A 105 -3.13 -33.53 13.34
CA ASP A 105 -3.55 -34.71 12.59
C ASP A 105 -3.21 -36.01 13.34
N VAL A 106 -2.02 -36.16 13.93
CA VAL A 106 -1.66 -37.36 14.70
C VAL A 106 -2.47 -37.50 15.98
N LEU A 107 -2.77 -36.39 16.68
CA LEU A 107 -3.65 -36.40 17.86
C LEU A 107 -5.09 -36.83 17.50
N TYR A 108 -5.62 -36.30 16.40
CA TYR A 108 -6.93 -36.72 15.87
C TYR A 108 -6.92 -38.19 15.54
N THR A 109 -5.93 -38.67 14.80
CA THR A 109 -5.74 -40.07 14.40
C THR A 109 -5.68 -40.99 15.62
N SER A 110 -4.91 -40.60 16.66
CA SER A 110 -4.80 -41.37 17.91
C SER A 110 -6.14 -41.47 18.64
N ARG A 111 -6.93 -40.40 18.70
CA ARG A 111 -8.24 -40.39 19.36
C ARG A 111 -9.26 -41.27 18.65
N GLU A 112 -9.30 -41.23 17.32
CA GLU A 112 -10.22 -42.07 16.55
C GLU A 112 -9.81 -43.56 16.64
N ALA A 113 -8.50 -43.87 16.61
CA ALA A 113 -8.00 -45.21 16.82
C ALA A 113 -8.33 -45.74 18.23
N ALA A 114 -8.24 -44.93 19.28
CA ALA A 114 -8.62 -45.30 20.64
C ALA A 114 -10.12 -45.62 20.80
N LYS A 115 -10.98 -45.04 19.95
CA LYS A 115 -12.43 -45.33 19.88
C LYS A 115 -12.76 -46.54 19.00
N GLY A 116 -11.75 -47.25 18.46
CA GLY A 116 -11.93 -48.33 17.51
C GLY A 116 -12.40 -47.94 16.13
N ARG A 117 -12.36 -46.61 15.81
CA ARG A 117 -12.77 -46.05 14.50
C ARG A 117 -11.57 -45.95 13.58
N ARG A 118 -11.79 -46.16 12.28
CA ARG A 118 -10.76 -45.90 11.27
C ARG A 118 -10.60 -44.38 11.10
N PRO A 119 -9.39 -43.81 11.31
CA PRO A 119 -9.15 -42.38 11.08
C PRO A 119 -9.25 -42.05 9.59
N HIS A 120 -9.58 -40.82 9.27
CA HIS A 120 -9.77 -40.34 7.90
C HIS A 120 -8.52 -40.62 7.04
N SER A 121 -8.70 -41.31 5.94
CA SER A 121 -7.65 -41.46 4.92
C SER A 121 -7.26 -40.12 4.32
N PHE A 122 -6.15 -40.04 3.55
CA PHE A 122 -5.75 -38.85 2.85
C PHE A 122 -6.86 -38.29 1.94
N ARG A 123 -7.53 -39.18 1.15
CA ARG A 123 -8.64 -38.74 0.28
C ARG A 123 -9.83 -38.20 1.06
N GLN A 124 -10.18 -38.82 2.18
CA GLN A 124 -11.26 -38.36 3.05
C GLN A 124 -10.91 -37.01 3.72
N SER A 125 -9.65 -36.82 4.11
CA SER A 125 -9.18 -35.54 4.65
C SER A 125 -9.20 -34.43 3.58
N LEU A 126 -8.84 -34.78 2.34
CA LEU A 126 -8.91 -33.85 1.21
C LEU A 126 -10.38 -33.49 0.87
N ALA A 127 -11.26 -34.49 0.86
CA ALA A 127 -12.70 -34.29 0.65
C ALA A 127 -13.30 -33.43 1.77
N ALA A 128 -12.95 -33.69 3.05
CA ALA A 128 -13.40 -32.86 4.17
C ALA A 128 -12.85 -31.43 4.12
N ALA A 129 -11.64 -31.22 3.56
CA ALA A 129 -11.09 -29.92 3.30
C ALA A 129 -11.78 -29.20 2.13
N ALA A 130 -12.25 -29.98 1.14
CA ALA A 130 -12.98 -29.43 -0.02
C ALA A 130 -14.47 -29.16 0.27
N ASP A 131 -15.04 -29.76 1.30
CA ASP A 131 -16.46 -29.63 1.68
C ASP A 131 -16.59 -28.79 2.98
N GLY A 132 -16.48 -29.42 4.13
CA GLY A 132 -16.73 -28.76 5.44
C GLY A 132 -15.71 -27.69 5.86
N LYS A 133 -14.49 -27.70 5.27
CA LYS A 133 -13.41 -26.71 5.53
C LYS A 133 -12.93 -26.04 4.25
N PHE A 134 -13.77 -25.93 3.25
CA PHE A 134 -13.44 -25.33 1.96
C PHE A 134 -12.82 -23.93 2.10
N TYR A 135 -13.33 -23.11 3.03
CA TYR A 135 -12.80 -21.78 3.30
C TYR A 135 -11.31 -21.80 3.72
N VAL A 136 -10.85 -22.83 4.45
CA VAL A 136 -9.44 -22.95 4.84
C VAL A 136 -8.58 -23.30 3.63
N SER A 137 -8.97 -24.32 2.86
CA SER A 137 -8.22 -24.76 1.67
C SER A 137 -8.20 -23.71 0.57
N ALA A 138 -9.31 -22.99 0.38
CA ALA A 138 -9.40 -21.88 -0.57
C ALA A 138 -8.51 -20.69 -0.20
N LEU A 139 -8.31 -20.42 1.10
CA LEU A 139 -7.50 -19.30 1.58
C LEU A 139 -5.99 -19.58 1.60
N VAL A 140 -5.55 -20.84 1.60
CA VAL A 140 -4.11 -21.18 1.69
C VAL A 140 -3.31 -20.53 0.54
N LEU A 141 -3.75 -20.68 -0.70
CA LEU A 141 -3.04 -20.13 -1.85
C LEU A 141 -2.99 -18.59 -1.84
N PRO A 142 -4.11 -17.86 -1.63
CA PRO A 142 -4.07 -16.41 -1.44
C PRO A 142 -3.18 -15.97 -0.28
N ILE A 143 -3.21 -16.64 0.88
CA ILE A 143 -2.37 -16.28 2.03
C ILE A 143 -0.88 -16.45 1.70
N VAL A 144 -0.49 -17.54 1.05
CA VAL A 144 0.90 -17.75 0.60
C VAL A 144 1.30 -16.67 -0.41
N GLY A 145 0.41 -16.36 -1.36
CA GLY A 145 0.65 -15.28 -2.34
C GLY A 145 0.84 -13.92 -1.67
N VAL A 146 -0.03 -13.54 -0.74
CA VAL A 146 0.10 -12.30 0.04
C VAL A 146 1.39 -12.29 0.88
N ALA A 147 1.72 -13.41 1.54
CA ALA A 147 2.94 -13.51 2.32
C ALA A 147 4.19 -13.30 1.45
N MET A 148 4.24 -13.92 0.27
CA MET A 148 5.39 -13.87 -0.64
C MET A 148 5.50 -12.55 -1.41
N PHE A 149 4.39 -12.05 -1.95
CA PHE A 149 4.41 -10.90 -2.87
C PHE A 149 4.05 -9.57 -2.22
N SER A 150 3.52 -9.55 -0.98
CA SER A 150 3.20 -8.33 -0.27
C SER A 150 3.95 -8.21 1.04
N VAL A 151 3.85 -9.20 1.94
CA VAL A 151 4.45 -9.11 3.28
C VAL A 151 5.97 -9.12 3.20
N LEU A 152 6.58 -10.05 2.44
CA LEU A 152 8.04 -10.15 2.33
C LEU A 152 8.67 -8.85 1.80
N PRO A 153 8.21 -8.24 0.68
CA PRO A 153 8.75 -6.95 0.22
C PRO A 153 8.56 -5.81 1.22
N ILE A 154 7.43 -5.77 1.94
CA ILE A 154 7.19 -4.75 2.98
C ILE A 154 8.18 -4.91 4.14
N VAL A 155 8.37 -6.14 4.64
CA VAL A 155 9.33 -6.41 5.71
C VAL A 155 10.77 -6.11 5.26
N PHE A 156 11.12 -6.47 4.02
CA PHE A 156 12.40 -6.11 3.42
C PHE A 156 12.62 -4.59 3.41
N MET A 157 11.63 -3.82 2.94
CA MET A 157 11.69 -2.35 2.95
C MET A 157 11.83 -1.79 4.38
N ILE A 158 11.08 -2.36 5.35
CA ILE A 158 11.20 -1.96 6.75
C ILE A 158 12.63 -2.16 7.26
N LEU A 159 13.21 -3.33 7.03
CA LEU A 159 14.57 -3.64 7.47
C LEU A 159 15.62 -2.77 6.75
N MET A 160 15.43 -2.51 5.46
CA MET A 160 16.26 -1.61 4.67
C MET A 160 16.37 -0.21 5.30
N ALA A 161 15.29 0.31 5.87
CA ALA A 161 15.28 1.62 6.53
C ALA A 161 16.19 1.69 7.77
N PHE A 162 16.65 0.56 8.28
CA PHE A 162 17.57 0.45 9.42
C PHE A 162 18.96 -0.01 9.00
N THR A 163 19.32 0.18 7.73
CA THR A 163 20.68 -0.05 7.21
C THR A 163 21.27 1.27 6.70
N ASP A 164 22.58 1.23 6.40
CA ASP A 164 23.29 2.32 5.71
C ASP A 164 23.43 2.08 4.21
N PHE A 165 22.66 1.15 3.64
CA PHE A 165 22.78 0.75 2.25
C PHE A 165 22.35 1.85 1.28
N GLY A 166 23.21 2.11 0.30
CA GLY A 166 22.97 3.10 -0.77
C GLY A 166 23.63 4.45 -0.50
N GLY A 167 23.67 5.28 -1.52
CA GLY A 167 24.30 6.61 -1.52
C GLY A 167 25.12 6.84 -2.78
N GLU A 168 25.95 7.89 -2.80
CA GLU A 168 26.76 8.28 -3.97
C GLU A 168 27.76 7.20 -4.41
N VAL A 169 28.22 6.36 -3.47
CA VAL A 169 29.11 5.25 -3.77
C VAL A 169 28.27 4.00 -4.00
N VAL A 170 28.20 3.55 -5.24
CA VAL A 170 27.42 2.35 -5.65
C VAL A 170 28.02 1.05 -5.10
N HIS A 171 29.22 1.06 -4.59
CA HIS A 171 29.91 -0.01 -3.88
C HIS A 171 30.51 0.53 -2.57
N PRO A 172 30.32 -0.12 -1.44
CA PRO A 172 30.35 -1.55 -1.25
C PRO A 172 28.94 -2.18 -1.22
N VAL A 173 28.86 -3.40 -1.73
CA VAL A 173 27.68 -4.28 -1.64
C VAL A 173 27.38 -4.65 -0.18
N LEU A 174 28.33 -4.36 0.72
CA LEU A 174 28.20 -4.52 2.16
C LEU A 174 27.53 -3.31 2.79
N ALA A 175 26.52 -3.58 3.61
CA ALA A 175 25.85 -2.62 4.47
C ALA A 175 25.95 -3.08 5.93
N SER A 176 25.73 -2.14 6.85
CA SER A 176 25.61 -2.42 8.27
C SER A 176 24.24 -1.97 8.80
N TRP A 177 23.85 -2.55 9.93
CA TRP A 177 22.69 -2.05 10.69
C TRP A 177 22.97 -0.66 11.21
N SER A 178 22.16 0.32 10.84
CA SER A 178 22.41 1.72 11.13
C SER A 178 21.12 2.53 11.24
N LEU A 179 21.14 3.57 12.04
CA LEU A 179 20.10 4.60 12.10
C LEU A 179 20.44 5.84 11.27
N SER A 180 21.48 5.78 10.44
CA SER A 180 21.97 6.92 9.66
C SER A 180 20.91 7.55 8.75
N ALA A 181 20.06 6.74 8.12
CA ALA A 181 18.95 7.22 7.31
C ALA A 181 17.96 8.08 8.12
N TRP A 182 17.61 7.62 9.32
CA TRP A 182 16.73 8.35 10.24
C TRP A 182 17.36 9.63 10.75
N GLN A 183 18.65 9.61 11.08
CA GLN A 183 19.41 10.79 11.50
C GLN A 183 19.46 11.85 10.40
N LYS A 184 19.64 11.44 9.14
CA LYS A 184 19.63 12.35 7.98
C LYS A 184 18.24 12.97 7.74
N ILE A 185 17.16 12.19 7.86
CA ILE A 185 15.78 12.67 7.63
C ILE A 185 15.31 13.60 8.73
N LEU A 186 15.61 13.27 9.99
CA LEU A 186 15.18 14.03 11.16
C LEU A 186 16.17 15.15 11.56
N GLY A 187 17.36 15.15 10.97
CA GLY A 187 18.41 16.12 11.25
C GLY A 187 18.20 17.45 10.54
N VAL A 188 19.08 18.41 10.87
CA VAL A 188 19.05 19.78 10.31
C VAL A 188 19.79 19.90 8.95
N GLY A 189 20.32 18.80 8.41
CA GLY A 189 21.04 18.77 7.14
C GLY A 189 20.14 18.97 5.90
N GLU A 190 20.75 18.90 4.72
CA GLU A 190 20.06 19.09 3.44
C GLU A 190 18.88 18.14 3.22
N VAL A 191 19.05 16.87 3.61
CA VAL A 191 18.01 15.83 3.52
C VAL A 191 16.83 16.18 4.45
N GLY A 192 17.10 16.49 5.72
CA GLY A 192 16.04 16.84 6.68
C GLY A 192 15.34 18.16 6.35
N GLY A 193 16.09 19.16 5.88
CA GLY A 193 15.52 20.40 5.39
C GLY A 193 14.60 20.20 4.19
N THR A 194 14.99 19.34 3.25
CA THR A 194 14.17 18.96 2.09
C THR A 194 12.92 18.18 2.54
N PHE A 195 13.09 17.21 3.42
CA PHE A 195 12.00 16.41 3.97
C PHE A 195 10.91 17.29 4.59
N GLY A 196 11.27 18.24 5.45
CA GLY A 196 10.32 19.15 6.07
C GLY A 196 9.52 19.98 5.06
N LYS A 197 10.21 20.56 4.05
CA LYS A 197 9.56 21.36 2.99
C LYS A 197 8.58 20.52 2.18
N ILE A 198 9.00 19.33 1.74
CA ILE A 198 8.17 18.44 0.93
C ILE A 198 7.01 17.87 1.76
N LEU A 199 7.22 17.51 3.03
CA LEU A 199 6.16 17.01 3.89
C LEU A 199 5.04 18.03 4.06
N VAL A 200 5.37 19.27 4.38
CA VAL A 200 4.36 20.34 4.51
C VAL A 200 3.61 20.54 3.21
N TRP A 201 4.31 20.57 2.09
CA TRP A 201 3.70 20.67 0.77
C TRP A 201 2.81 19.48 0.46
N ASN A 202 3.25 18.26 0.74
CA ASN A 202 2.51 17.01 0.49
C ASN A 202 1.20 16.94 1.31
N VAL A 203 1.24 17.33 2.59
CA VAL A 203 0.03 17.41 3.42
C VAL A 203 -0.95 18.45 2.85
N LEU A 204 -0.46 19.65 2.52
CA LEU A 204 -1.26 20.71 1.93
C LEU A 204 -1.87 20.24 0.60
N TRP A 205 -1.09 19.63 -0.27
CA TRP A 205 -1.53 19.05 -1.52
C TRP A 205 -2.66 18.02 -1.30
N ALA A 206 -2.48 17.06 -0.41
CA ALA A 206 -3.46 16.00 -0.17
C ALA A 206 -4.79 16.55 0.37
N VAL A 207 -4.74 17.49 1.33
CA VAL A 207 -5.93 18.11 1.92
C VAL A 207 -6.66 18.97 0.89
N VAL A 208 -5.95 19.88 0.22
CA VAL A 208 -6.55 20.81 -0.74
C VAL A 208 -7.10 20.07 -1.96
N SER A 209 -6.36 19.11 -2.52
CA SER A 209 -6.83 18.28 -3.64
C SER A 209 -8.08 17.50 -3.29
N THR A 210 -8.13 16.89 -2.09
CA THR A 210 -9.31 16.15 -1.65
C THR A 210 -10.52 17.08 -1.48
N ALA A 211 -10.32 18.26 -0.93
CA ALA A 211 -11.37 19.27 -0.80
C ALA A 211 -11.87 19.76 -2.17
N ILE A 212 -10.97 20.09 -3.09
CA ILE A 212 -11.34 20.50 -4.47
C ILE A 212 -12.13 19.40 -5.16
N ASN A 213 -11.66 18.16 -5.09
CA ASN A 213 -12.32 17.01 -5.72
C ASN A 213 -13.72 16.79 -5.14
N PHE A 214 -13.86 16.84 -3.81
CA PHE A 214 -15.13 16.66 -3.12
C PHE A 214 -16.12 17.77 -3.45
N PHE A 215 -15.75 19.03 -3.19
CA PHE A 215 -16.67 20.16 -3.42
C PHE A 215 -16.94 20.39 -4.91
N GLY A 216 -15.97 20.16 -5.78
CA GLY A 216 -16.14 20.19 -7.23
C GLY A 216 -17.13 19.12 -7.71
N GLY A 217 -16.94 17.86 -7.29
CA GLY A 217 -17.82 16.75 -7.64
C GLY A 217 -19.23 16.92 -7.09
N LEU A 218 -19.37 17.31 -5.80
CA LEU A 218 -20.64 17.61 -5.17
C LEU A 218 -21.34 18.78 -5.88
N GLY A 219 -20.60 19.87 -6.17
CA GLY A 219 -21.16 21.04 -6.86
C GLY A 219 -21.72 20.70 -8.24
N ILE A 220 -20.97 19.95 -9.04
CA ILE A 220 -21.44 19.52 -10.39
C ILE A 220 -22.63 18.55 -10.25
N ALA A 221 -22.60 17.60 -9.31
CA ALA A 221 -23.70 16.67 -9.07
C ALA A 221 -25.00 17.41 -8.70
N LEU A 222 -24.92 18.40 -7.80
CA LEU A 222 -26.06 19.24 -7.40
C LEU A 222 -26.57 20.11 -8.55
N LEU A 223 -25.68 20.73 -9.33
CA LEU A 223 -26.07 21.54 -10.46
C LEU A 223 -26.79 20.74 -11.52
N LEU A 224 -26.22 19.59 -11.91
CA LEU A 224 -26.79 18.72 -12.96
C LEU A 224 -27.97 17.87 -12.47
N GLY A 225 -28.18 17.77 -11.14
CA GLY A 225 -29.32 17.11 -10.52
C GLY A 225 -30.61 17.95 -10.53
N LYS A 226 -30.55 19.26 -10.80
CA LYS A 226 -31.71 20.14 -10.82
C LYS A 226 -32.64 19.80 -11.99
N ARG A 227 -33.96 19.74 -11.72
CA ARG A 227 -35.01 19.47 -12.75
C ARG A 227 -35.01 20.45 -13.92
N ASN A 228 -34.55 21.69 -13.72
CA ASN A 228 -34.59 22.75 -14.71
C ASN A 228 -33.39 22.78 -15.67
N VAL A 229 -32.41 21.89 -15.52
CA VAL A 229 -31.24 21.84 -16.39
C VAL A 229 -31.58 21.07 -17.66
N ARG A 230 -31.82 21.80 -18.75
CA ARG A 230 -32.03 21.20 -20.08
C ARG A 230 -30.75 20.51 -20.55
N GLY A 231 -30.88 19.28 -21.05
CA GLY A 231 -29.73 18.51 -21.55
C GLY A 231 -28.79 18.00 -20.45
N SER A 232 -29.26 17.81 -19.21
CA SER A 232 -28.43 17.34 -18.09
C SER A 232 -27.64 16.05 -18.40
N LYS A 233 -28.18 15.17 -19.26
CA LYS A 233 -27.49 13.96 -19.72
C LYS A 233 -26.23 14.28 -20.54
N ILE A 234 -26.30 15.27 -21.43
CA ILE A 234 -25.17 15.73 -22.26
C ILE A 234 -24.11 16.39 -21.39
N TRP A 235 -24.53 17.27 -20.48
CA TRP A 235 -23.63 17.92 -19.54
C TRP A 235 -22.93 16.94 -18.58
N ARG A 236 -23.58 15.85 -18.22
CA ARG A 236 -22.95 14.76 -17.44
C ARG A 236 -21.95 13.96 -18.27
N ALA A 237 -22.20 13.80 -19.57
CA ALA A 237 -21.30 13.05 -20.44
C ALA A 237 -19.91 13.71 -20.55
N PHE A 238 -19.84 15.04 -20.52
CA PHE A 238 -18.57 15.77 -20.67
C PHE A 238 -17.53 15.45 -19.56
N PRO A 239 -17.85 15.53 -18.25
CA PRO A 239 -16.94 15.06 -17.21
C PRO A 239 -16.64 13.55 -17.30
N ILE A 240 -17.64 12.73 -17.69
CA ILE A 240 -17.46 11.28 -17.81
C ILE A 240 -16.44 10.96 -18.93
N LEU A 241 -16.43 11.72 -20.03
CA LEU A 241 -15.42 11.56 -21.09
C LEU A 241 -14.00 11.86 -20.56
N ALA A 242 -13.84 12.89 -19.72
CA ALA A 242 -12.56 13.17 -19.09
C ALA A 242 -12.08 12.01 -18.19
N TYR A 243 -13.00 11.36 -17.48
CA TYR A 243 -12.71 10.18 -16.66
C TYR A 243 -12.39 8.92 -17.48
N ALA A 244 -12.95 8.80 -18.68
CA ALA A 244 -12.70 7.67 -19.57
C ALA A 244 -11.29 7.69 -20.21
N ILE A 245 -10.64 8.86 -20.24
CA ILE A 245 -9.26 9.00 -20.75
C ILE A 245 -8.29 8.54 -19.67
N PRO A 246 -7.31 7.65 -19.98
CA PRO A 246 -6.27 7.30 -19.02
C PRO A 246 -5.57 8.53 -18.47
N GLY A 247 -5.48 8.63 -17.13
CA GLY A 247 -5.02 9.86 -16.45
C GLY A 247 -3.65 10.36 -16.93
N PHE A 248 -2.70 9.47 -17.21
CA PHE A 248 -1.37 9.86 -17.69
C PHE A 248 -1.42 10.56 -19.08
N ILE A 249 -2.35 10.20 -19.95
CA ILE A 249 -2.55 10.86 -21.26
C ILE A 249 -3.00 12.31 -21.02
N SER A 250 -3.97 12.52 -20.12
CA SER A 250 -4.42 13.86 -19.74
C SER A 250 -3.27 14.68 -19.17
N MET A 251 -2.46 14.10 -18.27
CA MET A 251 -1.29 14.80 -17.68
C MET A 251 -0.27 15.21 -18.73
N LEU A 252 0.06 14.34 -19.69
CA LEU A 252 0.97 14.65 -20.80
C LEU A 252 0.39 15.70 -21.76
N GLY A 253 -0.92 15.64 -22.02
CA GLY A 253 -1.61 16.66 -22.79
C GLY A 253 -1.54 18.04 -22.15
N PHE A 254 -1.77 18.12 -20.85
CA PHE A 254 -1.61 19.38 -20.09
C PHE A 254 -0.14 19.82 -20.01
N LYS A 255 0.82 18.90 -19.86
CA LYS A 255 2.25 19.25 -19.96
C LYS A 255 2.57 19.92 -21.29
N PHE A 256 2.07 19.38 -22.39
CA PHE A 256 2.24 19.97 -23.72
C PHE A 256 1.58 21.35 -23.80
N MET A 257 0.33 21.50 -23.33
CA MET A 257 -0.40 22.77 -23.35
C MET A 257 0.32 23.88 -22.59
N PHE A 258 0.90 23.57 -21.42
CA PHE A 258 1.61 24.52 -20.56
C PHE A 258 3.13 24.54 -20.78
N SER A 259 3.65 23.87 -21.82
CA SER A 259 5.07 23.92 -22.15
C SER A 259 5.47 25.31 -22.68
N GLN A 260 6.78 25.61 -22.69
CA GLN A 260 7.30 26.91 -23.11
C GLN A 260 6.87 27.25 -24.55
N SER A 261 6.88 26.28 -25.45
CA SER A 261 6.42 26.41 -26.83
C SER A 261 4.98 25.93 -27.05
N GLY A 262 4.24 25.69 -25.97
CA GLY A 262 2.88 25.13 -26.03
C GLY A 262 1.82 26.14 -26.48
N PRO A 263 0.62 25.65 -26.81
CA PRO A 263 -0.46 26.46 -27.35
C PRO A 263 -0.83 27.66 -26.47
N ILE A 264 -0.76 27.52 -25.14
CA ILE A 264 -1.10 28.61 -24.21
C ILE A 264 -0.11 29.76 -24.35
N ASN A 265 1.19 29.48 -24.38
CA ASN A 265 2.21 30.52 -24.58
C ASN A 265 2.16 31.12 -26.01
N GLN A 266 1.82 30.32 -27.01
CA GLN A 266 1.61 30.83 -28.36
C GLN A 266 0.45 31.84 -28.41
N LEU A 267 -0.66 31.56 -27.72
CA LEU A 267 -1.79 32.49 -27.61
C LEU A 267 -1.41 33.78 -26.85
N LEU A 268 -0.64 33.66 -25.75
CA LEU A 268 -0.16 34.80 -24.99
C LEU A 268 0.73 35.70 -25.84
N THR A 269 1.71 35.14 -26.52
CA THR A 269 2.63 35.91 -27.40
C THR A 269 1.92 36.52 -28.62
N ALA A 270 0.98 35.80 -29.22
CA ALA A 270 0.13 36.33 -30.30
C ALA A 270 -0.75 37.52 -29.83
N SER A 271 -1.09 37.55 -28.53
CA SER A 271 -1.86 38.63 -27.90
C SER A 271 -0.98 39.77 -27.38
N GLY A 272 0.31 39.74 -27.66
CA GLY A 272 1.26 40.79 -27.24
C GLY A 272 1.77 40.68 -25.81
N HIS A 273 1.59 39.53 -25.14
CA HIS A 273 2.09 39.26 -23.81
C HIS A 273 3.36 38.39 -23.87
N ASP A 274 4.20 38.53 -22.86
CA ASP A 274 5.38 37.67 -22.73
C ASP A 274 5.00 36.23 -22.42
N ALA A 275 5.83 35.28 -22.90
CA ALA A 275 5.68 33.86 -22.57
C ALA A 275 5.93 33.59 -21.07
N ILE A 276 5.10 32.78 -20.46
CA ILE A 276 5.18 32.42 -19.04
C ILE A 276 5.88 31.07 -18.85
N PHE A 277 6.80 31.03 -17.89
CA PHE A 277 7.45 29.79 -17.47
C PHE A 277 6.54 29.00 -16.53
N PHE A 278 5.56 28.25 -17.09
CA PHE A 278 4.57 27.51 -16.29
C PHE A 278 5.16 26.31 -15.57
N LEU A 279 5.97 25.50 -16.26
CA LEU A 279 6.48 24.21 -15.78
C LEU A 279 8.02 24.15 -15.77
N ALA A 280 8.70 25.24 -16.06
CA ALA A 280 10.15 25.30 -16.11
C ALA A 280 10.79 25.16 -14.72
N ASN A 281 12.09 24.84 -14.69
CA ASN A 281 12.87 24.75 -13.44
C ASN A 281 13.40 26.12 -13.01
N VAL A 282 12.50 27.06 -12.77
CA VAL A 282 12.78 28.42 -12.29
C VAL A 282 11.86 28.76 -11.12
N GLU A 283 12.32 29.56 -10.19
CA GLU A 283 11.57 29.86 -8.96
C GLU A 283 10.20 30.51 -9.24
N SER A 284 10.12 31.35 -10.27
CA SER A 284 8.87 32.00 -10.71
C SER A 284 7.81 31.00 -11.20
N ALA A 285 8.19 29.81 -11.67
CA ALA A 285 7.28 28.78 -12.16
C ALA A 285 6.64 27.96 -11.02
N LYS A 286 7.19 27.99 -9.81
CA LYS A 286 6.77 27.15 -8.68
C LYS A 286 5.26 27.18 -8.43
N TRP A 287 4.69 28.38 -8.30
CA TRP A 287 3.27 28.52 -7.99
C TRP A 287 2.37 28.20 -9.19
N TRP A 288 2.84 28.51 -10.40
CA TRP A 288 2.15 28.10 -11.62
C TRP A 288 2.09 26.58 -11.73
N ALA A 289 3.21 25.89 -11.55
CA ALA A 289 3.27 24.43 -11.61
C ALA A 289 2.40 23.78 -10.54
N ARG A 290 2.38 24.32 -9.32
CA ARG A 290 1.49 23.86 -8.24
C ARG A 290 0.02 24.06 -8.56
N GLY A 291 -0.34 25.23 -9.07
CA GLY A 291 -1.71 25.54 -9.51
C GLY A 291 -2.19 24.65 -10.65
N ILE A 292 -1.34 24.43 -11.66
CA ILE A 292 -1.61 23.53 -12.78
C ILE A 292 -1.78 22.09 -12.26
N GLY A 293 -0.95 21.66 -11.30
CA GLY A 293 -1.10 20.36 -10.65
C GLY A 293 -2.50 20.19 -10.03
N PHE A 294 -2.98 21.15 -9.24
CA PHE A 294 -4.33 21.13 -8.68
C PHE A 294 -5.41 21.07 -9.76
N PHE A 295 -5.27 21.86 -10.81
CA PHE A 295 -6.22 21.89 -11.92
C PHE A 295 -6.29 20.55 -12.64
N VAL A 296 -5.13 19.97 -12.97
CA VAL A 296 -5.06 18.66 -13.66
C VAL A 296 -5.58 17.53 -12.76
N ASN A 297 -5.26 17.57 -11.47
CA ASN A 297 -5.81 16.61 -10.51
C ASN A 297 -7.33 16.72 -10.40
N ALA A 298 -7.86 17.94 -10.37
CA ALA A 298 -9.30 18.17 -10.34
C ALA A 298 -9.99 17.68 -11.63
N TRP A 299 -9.39 17.94 -12.79
CA TRP A 299 -9.88 17.45 -14.08
C TRP A 299 -10.04 15.93 -14.12
N ILE A 300 -9.07 15.20 -13.55
CA ILE A 300 -9.07 13.73 -13.53
C ILE A 300 -10.02 13.17 -12.45
N SER A 301 -10.07 13.80 -11.28
CA SER A 301 -10.69 13.21 -10.08
C SER A 301 -12.14 13.66 -9.84
N ILE A 302 -12.51 14.88 -10.19
CA ILE A 302 -13.87 15.41 -9.99
C ILE A 302 -14.96 14.54 -10.62
N PRO A 303 -14.78 14.01 -11.85
CA PRO A 303 -15.85 13.22 -12.48
C PRO A 303 -16.26 11.98 -11.68
N SER A 304 -15.31 11.28 -11.07
CA SER A 304 -15.59 10.10 -10.27
C SER A 304 -16.41 10.44 -9.02
N ILE A 305 -16.04 11.53 -8.33
CA ILE A 305 -16.78 12.04 -7.17
C ILE A 305 -18.17 12.54 -7.56
N MET A 306 -18.29 13.22 -8.71
CA MET A 306 -19.58 13.65 -9.25
C MET A 306 -20.53 12.46 -9.48
N LEU A 307 -20.04 11.39 -10.12
CA LEU A 307 -20.85 10.18 -10.38
C LEU A 307 -21.32 9.54 -9.09
N MET A 308 -20.41 9.35 -8.15
CA MET A 308 -20.71 8.75 -6.85
C MET A 308 -21.70 9.60 -6.06
N THR A 309 -21.44 10.90 -5.98
CA THR A 309 -22.33 11.84 -5.29
C THR A 309 -23.73 11.88 -5.94
N THR A 310 -23.81 11.80 -7.27
CA THR A 310 -25.10 11.73 -7.97
C THR A 310 -25.89 10.48 -7.54
N GLY A 311 -25.24 9.33 -7.40
CA GLY A 311 -25.87 8.10 -6.88
C GLY A 311 -26.35 8.26 -5.44
N ILE A 312 -25.53 8.86 -4.58
CA ILE A 312 -25.90 9.12 -3.18
C ILE A 312 -27.11 10.08 -3.09
N LEU A 313 -27.09 11.17 -3.86
CA LEU A 313 -28.18 12.14 -3.88
C LEU A 313 -29.53 11.54 -4.33
N SER A 314 -29.50 10.56 -5.24
CA SER A 314 -30.72 9.89 -5.68
C SER A 314 -31.35 8.98 -4.63
N ASN A 315 -30.62 8.61 -3.59
CA ASN A 315 -31.10 7.79 -2.47
C ASN A 315 -31.65 8.62 -1.29
N ILE A 316 -31.60 9.95 -1.36
CA ILE A 316 -32.20 10.80 -0.32
C ILE A 316 -33.71 10.88 -0.57
N ASP A 317 -34.50 10.54 0.48
CA ASP A 317 -35.95 10.60 0.38
C ASP A 317 -36.42 12.05 0.13
N THR A 318 -37.21 12.24 -0.92
CA THR A 318 -37.79 13.56 -1.26
C THR A 318 -38.71 14.10 -0.20
N GLN A 319 -39.37 13.23 0.59
CA GLN A 319 -40.23 13.63 1.69
C GLN A 319 -39.49 14.48 2.74
N LEU A 320 -38.18 14.25 2.95
CA LEU A 320 -37.37 15.08 3.86
C LEU A 320 -37.28 16.53 3.39
N TYR A 321 -37.20 16.75 2.09
CA TYR A 321 -37.17 18.11 1.53
C TYR A 321 -38.55 18.77 1.51
N GLU A 322 -39.61 18.00 1.30
CA GLU A 322 -40.98 18.46 1.34
C GLU A 322 -41.36 18.89 2.75
N ALA A 323 -41.08 18.05 3.77
CA ALA A 323 -41.32 18.39 5.18
C ALA A 323 -40.54 19.65 5.60
N ALA A 324 -39.22 19.71 5.25
CA ALA A 324 -38.41 20.89 5.53
C ALA A 324 -38.94 22.16 4.84
N SER A 325 -39.53 22.03 3.66
CA SER A 325 -40.16 23.17 2.96
C SER A 325 -41.43 23.65 3.65
N ILE A 326 -42.23 22.74 4.19
CA ILE A 326 -43.44 23.07 5.02
C ILE A 326 -43.02 23.81 6.28
N ASP A 327 -41.88 23.38 6.90
CA ASP A 327 -41.30 24.04 8.08
C ASP A 327 -40.63 25.39 7.75
N GLY A 328 -40.70 25.87 6.51
CA GLY A 328 -40.13 27.15 6.07
C GLY A 328 -38.61 27.15 5.89
N ALA A 329 -37.96 25.98 5.80
CA ALA A 329 -36.52 25.89 5.60
C ALA A 329 -36.08 26.36 4.19
N SER A 330 -35.13 27.30 4.14
CA SER A 330 -34.55 27.75 2.89
C SER A 330 -33.74 26.63 2.19
N ARG A 331 -33.52 26.75 0.87
CA ARG A 331 -32.70 25.79 0.11
C ARG A 331 -31.31 25.61 0.69
N PHE A 332 -30.69 26.67 1.21
CA PHE A 332 -29.40 26.62 1.87
C PHE A 332 -29.46 25.83 3.19
N THR A 333 -30.54 26.00 3.96
CA THR A 333 -30.80 25.26 5.20
C THR A 333 -30.98 23.76 4.89
N GLN A 334 -31.77 23.42 3.87
CA GLN A 334 -31.95 22.05 3.40
C GLN A 334 -30.65 21.42 2.95
N PHE A 335 -29.83 22.15 2.19
CA PHE A 335 -28.50 21.70 1.78
C PHE A 335 -27.62 21.42 3.01
N ARG A 336 -27.52 22.37 3.94
CA ARG A 336 -26.63 22.26 5.10
C ARG A 336 -27.07 21.20 6.11
N LYS A 337 -28.38 21.04 6.33
CA LYS A 337 -28.92 20.15 7.39
C LYS A 337 -29.36 18.77 6.90
N ILE A 338 -29.68 18.61 5.61
CA ILE A 338 -30.14 17.34 5.03
C ILE A 338 -29.08 16.80 4.04
N THR A 339 -28.82 17.55 2.95
CA THR A 339 -28.00 17.04 1.84
C THR A 339 -26.57 16.79 2.25
N LEU A 340 -25.88 17.81 2.78
CA LEU A 340 -24.45 17.74 3.07
C LEU A 340 -24.11 16.68 4.14
N PRO A 341 -24.82 16.58 5.28
CA PRO A 341 -24.54 15.54 6.27
C PRO A 341 -24.75 14.13 5.72
N PHE A 342 -25.81 13.91 4.92
CA PHE A 342 -26.09 12.62 4.31
C PHE A 342 -25.01 12.22 3.30
N VAL A 343 -24.62 13.16 2.43
CA VAL A 343 -23.55 12.91 1.46
C VAL A 343 -22.22 12.66 2.16
N VAL A 344 -21.82 13.51 3.11
CA VAL A 344 -20.56 13.33 3.85
C VAL A 344 -20.52 11.98 4.55
N PHE A 345 -21.62 11.60 5.24
CA PHE A 345 -21.70 10.29 5.88
C PHE A 345 -21.45 9.15 4.89
N SER A 346 -22.14 9.17 3.76
CA SER A 346 -22.09 8.10 2.76
C SER A 346 -20.75 8.03 2.02
N ILE A 347 -20.09 9.19 1.78
CA ILE A 347 -18.85 9.27 0.98
C ILE A 347 -17.58 9.25 1.84
N THR A 348 -17.68 9.30 3.17
CA THR A 348 -16.51 9.37 4.07
C THR A 348 -15.45 8.29 3.78
N PRO A 349 -15.77 7.00 3.59
CA PRO A 349 -14.75 5.99 3.28
C PRO A 349 -14.00 6.30 1.98
N VAL A 350 -14.70 6.84 0.98
CA VAL A 350 -14.11 7.22 -0.30
C VAL A 350 -13.25 8.46 -0.17
N LEU A 351 -13.64 9.43 0.65
CA LEU A 351 -12.82 10.63 0.93
C LEU A 351 -11.52 10.26 1.64
N ILE A 352 -11.53 9.29 2.54
CA ILE A 352 -10.32 8.75 3.16
C ILE A 352 -9.42 8.14 2.08
N GLY A 353 -9.98 7.30 1.19
CA GLY A 353 -9.24 6.72 0.06
C GLY A 353 -8.69 7.79 -0.89
N GLN A 354 -9.46 8.84 -1.17
CA GLN A 354 -9.05 10.00 -1.97
C GLN A 354 -7.88 10.77 -1.32
N PHE A 355 -7.95 11.00 -0.01
CA PHE A 355 -6.87 11.64 0.73
C PHE A 355 -5.58 10.84 0.65
N VAL A 356 -5.64 9.53 0.92
CA VAL A 356 -4.48 8.62 0.82
C VAL A 356 -3.95 8.58 -0.62
N GLY A 357 -4.83 8.50 -1.62
CA GLY A 357 -4.46 8.53 -3.03
C GLY A 357 -3.81 9.84 -3.45
N ASN A 358 -4.31 10.98 -2.97
CA ASN A 358 -3.70 12.28 -3.22
C ASN A 358 -2.35 12.42 -2.48
N PHE A 359 -2.24 11.91 -1.25
CA PHE A 359 -0.98 11.94 -0.49
C PHE A 359 0.12 11.14 -1.19
N ASN A 360 -0.23 10.03 -1.82
CA ASN A 360 0.66 9.15 -2.57
C ASN A 360 0.57 9.34 -4.10
N ASN A 361 0.21 10.53 -4.56
CA ASN A 361 0.02 10.80 -5.98
C ASN A 361 1.37 10.98 -6.70
N PHE A 362 1.94 9.87 -7.15
CA PHE A 362 3.17 9.89 -7.94
C PHE A 362 2.99 10.59 -9.28
N GLY A 363 1.85 10.34 -9.95
CA GLY A 363 1.67 10.65 -11.37
C GLY A 363 1.66 12.15 -11.70
N ILE A 364 0.98 12.98 -10.90
CA ILE A 364 0.77 14.40 -11.25
C ILE A 364 2.08 15.11 -11.56
N TYR A 365 2.99 15.19 -10.61
CA TYR A 365 4.23 15.94 -10.82
C TYR A 365 5.27 15.14 -11.60
N PHE A 366 5.24 13.83 -11.57
CA PHE A 366 6.08 12.99 -12.43
C PHE A 366 5.79 13.24 -13.92
N PHE A 367 4.52 13.23 -14.34
CA PHE A 367 4.19 13.47 -15.74
C PHE A 367 4.25 14.94 -16.14
N LEU A 368 3.94 15.88 -15.24
CA LEU A 368 4.03 17.33 -15.53
C LEU A 368 5.47 17.84 -15.57
N ARG A 369 6.31 17.42 -14.61
CA ARG A 369 7.67 17.96 -14.41
C ARG A 369 8.73 16.89 -14.17
N GLY A 370 8.45 15.61 -14.41
CA GLY A 370 9.33 14.50 -14.04
C GLY A 370 10.79 14.68 -14.46
N GLY A 371 11.71 14.28 -13.60
CA GLY A 371 13.15 14.39 -13.76
C GLY A 371 13.75 15.78 -13.47
N LEU A 372 12.93 16.80 -13.16
CA LEU A 372 13.43 18.12 -12.76
C LEU A 372 13.84 18.10 -11.28
N GLN A 373 15.07 18.51 -11.01
CA GLN A 373 15.54 18.81 -9.66
C GLN A 373 15.72 20.32 -9.54
N SER A 374 15.22 20.91 -8.44
CA SER A 374 15.31 22.36 -8.27
C SER A 374 16.72 22.79 -7.91
N ASN A 375 17.29 23.69 -8.69
CA ASN A 375 18.61 24.30 -8.44
C ASN A 375 18.53 25.47 -7.45
N TYR A 376 17.37 25.73 -6.85
CA TYR A 376 17.10 26.80 -5.90
C TYR A 376 16.30 26.28 -4.71
N GLY A 377 16.30 27.06 -3.64
CA GLY A 377 15.50 26.74 -2.45
C GLY A 377 16.05 25.60 -1.57
N GLY A 378 17.26 25.10 -1.85
CA GLY A 378 17.93 24.08 -1.05
C GLY A 378 17.14 22.77 -0.96
N TYR A 379 16.79 22.19 -2.12
CA TYR A 379 16.18 20.89 -2.24
C TYR A 379 17.26 19.86 -2.60
N PHE A 380 17.42 18.85 -1.78
CA PHE A 380 18.33 17.73 -2.03
C PHE A 380 17.64 16.69 -2.94
N LEU A 381 18.12 16.56 -4.18
CA LEU A 381 17.61 15.59 -5.17
C LEU A 381 16.08 15.64 -5.33
N ALA A 382 15.50 16.83 -5.27
CA ALA A 382 14.06 17.03 -5.35
C ALA A 382 13.68 18.27 -6.14
N SER A 383 12.45 18.31 -6.64
CA SER A 383 11.79 19.47 -7.17
C SER A 383 10.97 20.20 -6.08
N ASP A 384 10.77 21.49 -6.27
CA ASP A 384 9.90 22.34 -5.44
C ASP A 384 8.41 21.99 -5.52
N THR A 385 8.03 21.14 -6.48
CA THR A 385 6.67 20.60 -6.63
C THR A 385 6.54 19.13 -6.24
N ASP A 386 7.64 18.44 -5.99
CA ASP A 386 7.62 17.01 -5.65
C ASP A 386 6.78 16.75 -4.40
N LEU A 387 6.05 15.65 -4.46
CA LEU A 387 5.47 15.01 -3.29
C LEU A 387 6.48 14.03 -2.71
N LEU A 388 6.25 13.56 -1.49
CA LEU A 388 7.15 12.61 -0.83
C LEU A 388 7.41 11.37 -1.69
N ILE A 389 6.41 10.88 -2.41
CA ILE A 389 6.54 9.71 -3.28
C ILE A 389 7.41 9.99 -4.52
N ASN A 390 7.37 11.22 -5.08
CA ASN A 390 8.24 11.61 -6.18
C ASN A 390 9.69 11.71 -5.72
N TRP A 391 9.91 12.37 -4.57
CA TRP A 391 11.23 12.47 -3.99
C TRP A 391 11.83 11.11 -3.60
N LEU A 392 10.99 10.21 -3.03
CA LEU A 392 11.36 8.83 -2.76
C LEU A 392 11.86 8.11 -4.03
N TYR A 393 11.14 8.30 -5.14
CA TYR A 393 11.53 7.73 -6.43
C TYR A 393 12.89 8.29 -6.89
N ASN A 394 13.06 9.61 -6.87
CA ASN A 394 14.33 10.25 -7.22
C ASN A 394 15.49 9.75 -6.34
N LEU A 395 15.27 9.62 -5.03
CA LEU A 395 16.28 9.10 -4.11
C LEU A 395 16.63 7.65 -4.40
N SER A 396 15.61 6.77 -4.53
CA SER A 396 15.84 5.32 -4.56
C SER A 396 16.16 4.80 -5.94
N VAL A 397 15.45 5.29 -6.99
CA VAL A 397 15.58 4.74 -8.35
C VAL A 397 16.65 5.48 -9.15
N ASP A 398 16.65 6.82 -9.08
CA ASP A 398 17.54 7.62 -9.90
C ASP A 398 18.92 7.83 -9.25
N ASN A 399 19.02 7.78 -7.90
CA ASN A 399 20.22 8.14 -7.15
C ASN A 399 20.68 7.09 -6.12
N ASN A 400 20.07 5.89 -6.05
CA ASN A 400 20.48 4.75 -5.22
C ASN A 400 20.50 4.98 -3.69
N TYR A 401 19.81 5.99 -3.16
CA TYR A 401 19.67 6.24 -1.71
C TYR A 401 18.58 5.35 -1.11
N TYR A 402 18.77 4.03 -1.16
CA TYR A 402 17.72 3.05 -0.82
C TYR A 402 17.29 3.10 0.64
N SER A 403 18.21 3.21 1.59
CA SER A 403 17.89 3.26 3.02
C SER A 403 17.10 4.52 3.38
N ILE A 404 17.45 5.68 2.81
CA ILE A 404 16.72 6.94 3.00
C ILE A 404 15.32 6.83 2.37
N GLY A 405 15.22 6.31 1.16
CA GLY A 405 13.93 6.06 0.49
C GLY A 405 13.04 5.13 1.29
N ALA A 406 13.59 4.04 1.83
CA ALA A 406 12.86 3.11 2.68
C ALA A 406 12.36 3.78 3.98
N ALA A 407 13.18 4.59 4.63
CA ALA A 407 12.78 5.32 5.84
C ALA A 407 11.68 6.35 5.55
N ILE A 408 11.76 7.09 4.42
CA ILE A 408 10.69 7.99 3.98
C ILE A 408 9.39 7.22 3.71
N SER A 409 9.46 6.02 3.09
CA SER A 409 8.29 5.17 2.86
C SER A 409 7.59 4.79 4.17
N LEU A 410 8.35 4.48 5.22
CA LEU A 410 7.78 4.19 6.54
C LEU A 410 7.11 5.42 7.15
N VAL A 411 7.71 6.60 7.01
CA VAL A 411 7.09 7.85 7.48
C VAL A 411 5.77 8.11 6.75
N ILE A 412 5.75 7.95 5.42
CA ILE A 412 4.53 8.06 4.61
C ILE A 412 3.46 7.09 5.12
N PHE A 413 3.82 5.83 5.34
CA PHE A 413 2.90 4.81 5.85
C PHE A 413 2.32 5.18 7.22
N VAL A 414 3.17 5.60 8.15
CA VAL A 414 2.73 6.00 9.51
C VAL A 414 1.80 7.21 9.44
N ILE A 415 2.15 8.24 8.67
CA ILE A 415 1.33 9.46 8.54
C ILE A 415 -0.02 9.13 7.92
N THR A 416 -0.02 8.47 6.76
CA THR A 416 -1.28 8.17 6.04
C THR A 416 -2.15 7.20 6.80
N GLY A 417 -1.57 6.16 7.41
CA GLY A 417 -2.28 5.19 8.24
C GLY A 417 -2.90 5.84 9.49
N THR A 418 -2.13 6.64 10.21
CA THR A 418 -2.60 7.32 11.43
C THR A 418 -3.71 8.32 11.11
N LEU A 419 -3.52 9.17 10.10
CA LEU A 419 -4.55 10.15 9.70
C LEU A 419 -5.82 9.45 9.21
N SER A 420 -5.69 8.40 8.40
CA SER A 420 -6.84 7.62 7.92
C SER A 420 -7.61 6.98 9.07
N LEU A 421 -6.89 6.40 10.04
CA LEU A 421 -7.48 5.77 11.21
C LEU A 421 -8.21 6.80 12.10
N ILE A 422 -7.60 7.96 12.34
CA ILE A 422 -8.22 9.04 13.13
C ILE A 422 -9.50 9.53 12.45
N VAL A 423 -9.46 9.79 11.13
CA VAL A 423 -10.65 10.25 10.39
C VAL A 423 -11.74 9.18 10.38
N TYR A 424 -11.38 7.91 10.17
CA TYR A 424 -12.34 6.80 10.21
C TYR A 424 -13.01 6.67 11.58
N MET A 425 -12.24 6.59 12.67
CA MET A 425 -12.78 6.47 14.03
C MET A 425 -13.65 7.66 14.45
N ARG A 426 -13.39 8.86 13.93
CA ARG A 426 -14.22 10.05 14.18
C ARG A 426 -15.42 10.15 13.26
N SER A 427 -15.51 9.34 12.22
CA SER A 427 -16.62 9.36 11.27
C SER A 427 -17.90 8.79 11.88
N ALA A 428 -19.05 9.30 11.42
CA ALA A 428 -20.34 8.77 11.81
C ALA A 428 -20.59 7.34 11.28
N ALA A 429 -19.83 6.91 10.26
CA ALA A 429 -19.86 5.55 9.74
C ALA A 429 -19.40 4.54 10.80
N TYR A 430 -18.26 4.81 11.46
CA TYR A 430 -17.73 3.96 12.53
C TYR A 430 -18.73 3.83 13.70
N ARG A 431 -19.32 4.95 14.15
CA ARG A 431 -20.26 4.95 15.28
C ARG A 431 -21.55 4.15 15.03
N LYS A 432 -21.99 4.01 13.77
CA LYS A 432 -23.18 3.20 13.43
C LYS A 432 -22.86 1.71 13.35
N GLU A 433 -21.66 1.32 12.98
CA GLU A 433 -21.26 -0.10 13.00
C GLU A 433 -21.26 -0.65 14.44
N GLU A 434 -20.85 0.14 15.44
CA GLU A 434 -20.92 -0.27 16.86
C GLU A 434 -22.35 -0.44 17.40
N THR A 435 -23.36 0.20 16.79
CA THR A 435 -24.77 0.07 17.24
C THR A 435 -25.48 -1.14 16.64
N PHE A 436 -24.86 -1.88 15.72
CA PHE A 436 -25.40 -3.14 15.16
C PHE A 436 -24.73 -4.41 15.73
N GLN A 437 -23.83 -4.28 16.71
CA GLN A 437 -23.33 -5.35 17.57
C GLN A 437 -24.01 -5.32 18.93
#